data_ec12bba747a6d3e7b5d8333a86dba9de
#
_entry.id   ec12bba747a6d3e7b5d8333a86dba9de
#
_cell.length_a   1.000
_cell.length_b   1.000
_cell.length_c   1.000
_cell.angle_alpha   90.00
_cell.angle_beta   90.00
_cell.angle_gamma   90.00
#
_symmetry.space_group_name_H-M   'P 1'
#
loop_
_entity.id
_entity.type
_entity.pdbx_description
1 polymer ?
#
loop_
_entity_poly.entity_id
_entity_poly.type
_entity_poly.pdbx_seq_one_letter_code
_entity_poly.pdbx_strand_id
1 'polypeptide(L)'
;RQMCIRDSIGASRTDSGVHAMGNVAVFDTETRIPAEKISFALNQRLPNDIRIQKSDEVPLDWHPRYRDSTKTYEYKILNRRFPDPLQRFYTHFMYMPLDEQKMKEAAEYIVGEHDFASFCSAGSQVESTVRTVYSLSVNKRDDVISIRITGNGFLYNMVRIIVGTLIKVGLGVYPPEHVKEIIEAKDRYVAGPKAPACGLTLVGIEYSE
;
A
#
# COMPACT_ATOMS: atom_id res chain seq x y z
N ARG A 1 10.49 -16.59 31.16
CA ARG A 1 9.50 -17.43 30.44
C ARG A 1 9.27 -16.76 29.10
N GLN A 2 9.68 -17.39 28.01
CA GLN A 2 9.38 -16.93 26.65
C GLN A 2 7.87 -17.08 26.42
N MET A 3 7.23 -16.04 25.84
CA MET A 3 5.90 -16.18 25.23
C MET A 3 6.05 -17.17 24.07
N CYS A 4 5.37 -18.32 24.15
CA CYS A 4 5.35 -19.28 23.07
C CYS A 4 4.38 -18.78 21.99
N ILE A 5 4.87 -17.90 21.11
CA ILE A 5 4.20 -17.59 19.86
C ILE A 5 4.64 -18.68 18.89
N ARG A 6 3.70 -19.56 18.49
CA ARG A 6 4.01 -20.70 17.61
C ARG A 6 4.07 -20.28 16.14
N ASP A 7 3.19 -19.36 15.75
CA ASP A 7 3.11 -18.81 14.40
C ASP A 7 2.41 -17.44 14.44
N SER A 8 2.63 -16.62 13.41
CA SER A 8 1.96 -15.34 13.26
C SER A 8 1.48 -15.15 11.83
N ILE A 9 0.25 -14.67 11.68
CA ILE A 9 -0.38 -14.43 10.39
C ILE A 9 -0.57 -12.93 10.21
N GLY A 10 0.16 -12.33 9.26
CA GLY A 10 0.00 -10.91 8.92
C GLY A 10 -1.09 -10.68 7.88
N ALA A 11 -1.85 -9.59 8.01
CA ALA A 11 -2.90 -9.19 7.08
C ALA A 11 -2.36 -8.77 5.72
N SER A 12 -1.26 -8.02 5.71
CA SER A 12 -0.63 -7.55 4.48
C SER A 12 0.86 -7.85 4.50
N ARG A 13 1.36 -8.39 3.37
CA ARG A 13 2.80 -8.46 3.11
C ARG A 13 3.21 -7.14 2.48
N THR A 14 4.11 -6.42 3.11
CA THR A 14 4.74 -5.23 2.54
C THR A 14 6.13 -5.58 2.04
N ASP A 15 6.51 -5.03 0.88
CA ASP A 15 7.87 -5.20 0.35
C ASP A 15 8.90 -4.50 1.24
N SER A 16 10.16 -4.92 1.13
CA SER A 16 11.27 -4.20 1.78
C SER A 16 11.29 -2.73 1.37
N GLY A 17 11.37 -1.84 2.35
CA GLY A 17 11.33 -0.38 2.18
C GLY A 17 9.93 0.23 2.08
N VAL A 18 8.87 -0.57 2.14
CA VAL A 18 7.48 -0.09 2.27
C VAL A 18 7.15 0.10 3.75
N HIS A 19 6.51 1.20 4.09
CA HIS A 19 6.11 1.55 5.44
C HIS A 19 4.69 1.07 5.76
N ALA A 20 4.37 0.93 7.05
CA ALA A 20 3.02 0.66 7.51
C ALA A 20 2.74 1.42 8.81
N MET A 21 1.63 2.15 8.85
CA MET A 21 1.11 2.80 10.06
C MET A 21 0.11 1.90 10.80
N GLY A 22 -0.60 1.03 10.07
CA GLY A 22 -1.66 0.19 10.60
C GLY A 22 -1.69 -1.21 9.97
N ASN A 23 -0.59 -1.97 10.04
CA ASN A 23 -0.63 -3.39 9.67
C ASN A 23 -1.16 -4.23 10.84
N VAL A 24 -1.80 -5.35 10.56
CA VAL A 24 -2.41 -6.24 11.55
C VAL A 24 -1.76 -7.62 11.46
N ALA A 25 -1.52 -8.23 12.61
CA ALA A 25 -1.07 -9.61 12.72
C ALA A 25 -1.81 -10.31 13.86
N VAL A 26 -2.12 -11.60 13.68
CA VAL A 26 -2.70 -12.46 14.71
C VAL A 26 -1.74 -13.60 15.02
N PHE A 27 -1.76 -14.05 16.25
CA PHE A 27 -1.01 -15.21 16.72
C PHE A 27 -1.71 -15.84 17.94
N ASP A 28 -1.50 -17.14 18.12
CA ASP A 28 -1.99 -17.87 19.28
C ASP A 28 -0.98 -17.86 20.41
N THR A 29 -1.45 -17.71 21.65
CA THR A 29 -0.59 -17.71 22.85
C THR A 29 -1.32 -18.23 24.08
N GLU A 30 -0.61 -18.91 24.95
CA GLU A 30 -1.08 -19.36 26.30
C GLU A 30 -0.57 -18.43 27.41
N THR A 31 -0.26 -17.17 27.09
CA THR A 31 0.27 -16.21 28.04
C THR A 31 -0.77 -15.83 29.09
N ARG A 32 -0.30 -15.46 30.31
CA ARG A 32 -1.13 -14.87 31.36
C ARG A 32 -1.19 -13.35 31.26
N ILE A 33 -0.52 -12.74 30.29
CA ILE A 33 -0.54 -11.30 30.08
C ILE A 33 -1.90 -10.94 29.48
N PRO A 34 -2.65 -9.98 30.06
CA PRO A 34 -3.89 -9.49 29.48
C PRO A 34 -3.69 -9.02 28.02
N ALA A 35 -4.66 -9.28 27.15
CA ALA A 35 -4.55 -9.03 25.71
C ALA A 35 -4.11 -7.59 25.40
N GLU A 36 -4.71 -6.60 26.07
CA GLU A 36 -4.39 -5.18 25.92
C GLU A 36 -2.96 -4.80 26.40
N LYS A 37 -2.30 -5.69 27.15
CA LYS A 37 -0.93 -5.49 27.67
C LYS A 37 0.15 -6.19 26.82
N ILE A 38 -0.24 -7.03 25.88
CA ILE A 38 0.71 -7.76 25.02
C ILE A 38 1.54 -6.79 24.17
N SER A 39 0.94 -5.72 23.66
CA SER A 39 1.65 -4.67 22.90
C SER A 39 2.82 -4.08 23.70
N PHE A 40 2.64 -3.81 24.99
CA PHE A 40 3.70 -3.28 25.85
C PHE A 40 4.84 -4.29 26.04
N ALA A 41 4.50 -5.57 26.25
CA ALA A 41 5.49 -6.63 26.42
C ALA A 41 6.33 -6.86 25.17
N LEU A 42 5.69 -6.88 23.98
CA LEU A 42 6.36 -7.05 22.70
C LEU A 42 7.23 -5.83 22.35
N ASN A 43 6.75 -4.62 22.61
CA ASN A 43 7.48 -3.39 22.33
C ASN A 43 8.80 -3.24 23.10
N GLN A 44 8.98 -3.97 24.21
CA GLN A 44 10.26 -4.01 24.94
C GLN A 44 11.36 -4.80 24.18
N ARG A 45 10.98 -5.62 23.20
CA ARG A 45 11.88 -6.51 22.46
C ARG A 45 12.00 -6.17 20.97
N LEU A 46 11.05 -5.39 20.46
CA LEU A 46 11.04 -4.97 19.05
C LEU A 46 12.12 -3.91 18.80
N PRO A 47 12.71 -3.89 17.59
CA PRO A 47 13.66 -2.86 17.18
C PRO A 47 12.97 -1.48 17.10
N ASN A 48 13.77 -0.42 16.99
CA ASN A 48 13.28 0.95 17.08
C ASN A 48 12.34 1.39 15.94
N ASP A 49 12.37 0.70 14.82
CA ASP A 49 11.58 0.95 13.63
C ASP A 49 10.24 0.18 13.60
N ILE A 50 9.97 -0.64 14.65
CA ILE A 50 8.71 -1.38 14.79
C ILE A 50 8.08 -1.06 16.15
N ARG A 51 6.79 -0.66 16.12
CA ARG A 51 6.00 -0.41 17.35
C ARG A 51 4.57 -0.90 17.16
N ILE A 52 4.13 -1.73 18.08
CA ILE A 52 2.74 -2.18 18.18
C ILE A 52 1.94 -1.10 18.92
N GLN A 53 0.90 -0.60 18.28
CA GLN A 53 0.07 0.48 18.82
C GLN A 53 -1.05 -0.05 19.72
N LYS A 54 -1.59 -1.24 19.39
CA LYS A 54 -2.72 -1.84 20.09
C LYS A 54 -2.63 -3.37 20.02
N SER A 55 -3.15 -4.04 21.04
CA SER A 55 -3.36 -5.50 21.04
C SER A 55 -4.69 -5.81 21.73
N ASP A 56 -5.48 -6.68 21.10
CA ASP A 56 -6.78 -7.13 21.57
C ASP A 56 -6.90 -8.64 21.37
N GLU A 57 -7.86 -9.25 22.07
CA GLU A 57 -8.25 -10.63 21.86
C GLU A 57 -9.28 -10.73 20.72
N VAL A 58 -9.15 -11.76 19.90
CA VAL A 58 -10.07 -12.06 18.79
C VAL A 58 -10.47 -13.53 18.85
N PRO A 59 -11.61 -13.95 18.23
CA PRO A 59 -11.97 -15.36 18.15
C PRO A 59 -10.86 -16.20 17.51
N LEU A 60 -10.76 -17.48 17.92
CA LEU A 60 -9.71 -18.41 17.45
C LEU A 60 -9.75 -18.67 15.93
N ASP A 61 -10.91 -18.53 15.32
CA ASP A 61 -11.11 -18.65 13.87
C ASP A 61 -10.90 -17.36 13.11
N TRP A 62 -10.57 -16.26 13.81
CA TRP A 62 -10.36 -14.97 13.19
C TRP A 62 -9.08 -14.96 12.35
N HIS A 63 -9.22 -14.64 11.05
CA HIS A 63 -8.09 -14.65 10.13
C HIS A 63 -7.97 -13.30 9.39
N PRO A 64 -6.83 -12.57 9.52
CA PRO A 64 -6.70 -11.18 9.05
C PRO A 64 -6.73 -11.00 7.53
N ARG A 65 -6.66 -12.09 6.74
CA ARG A 65 -6.71 -12.03 5.26
C ARG A 65 -8.04 -12.45 4.67
N TYR A 66 -8.84 -13.24 5.43
CA TYR A 66 -10.09 -13.83 4.93
C TYR A 66 -11.32 -13.06 5.41
N ARG A 67 -11.14 -12.11 6.32
CA ARG A 67 -12.20 -11.16 6.69
C ARG A 67 -12.29 -10.06 5.63
N ASP A 68 -13.53 -9.65 5.35
CA ASP A 68 -13.78 -8.50 4.51
C ASP A 68 -13.09 -7.28 5.11
N SER A 69 -12.30 -6.64 4.29
CA SER A 69 -11.49 -5.51 4.74
C SER A 69 -11.25 -4.50 3.65
N THR A 70 -11.15 -3.26 4.06
CA THR A 70 -10.76 -2.14 3.21
C THR A 70 -9.33 -1.74 3.56
N LYS A 71 -8.46 -1.64 2.55
CA LYS A 71 -7.06 -1.25 2.72
C LYS A 71 -6.81 0.10 2.09
N THR A 72 -6.15 0.96 2.85
CA THR A 72 -5.74 2.29 2.36
C THR A 72 -4.23 2.39 2.32
N TYR A 73 -3.71 2.77 1.15
CA TYR A 73 -2.31 3.11 0.94
C TYR A 73 -2.15 4.58 0.57
N GLU A 74 -1.03 5.15 0.96
CA GLU A 74 -0.58 6.48 0.52
C GLU A 74 0.81 6.37 -0.10
N TYR A 75 1.00 7.02 -1.24
CA TYR A 75 2.31 7.16 -1.87
C TYR A 75 2.69 8.63 -1.96
N LYS A 76 3.91 8.98 -1.50
CA LYS A 76 4.40 10.36 -1.49
C LYS A 76 5.55 10.54 -2.48
N ILE A 77 5.42 11.58 -3.31
CA ILE A 77 6.44 12.02 -4.26
C ILE A 77 6.91 13.41 -3.84
N LEU A 78 8.20 13.56 -3.55
CA LEU A 78 8.83 14.86 -3.36
C LEU A 78 9.21 15.41 -4.73
N ASN A 79 8.40 16.34 -5.24
CA ASN A 79 8.53 16.90 -6.59
C ASN A 79 9.09 18.31 -6.56
N ARG A 80 10.41 18.44 -6.53
CA ARG A 80 11.14 19.70 -6.51
C ARG A 80 12.55 19.54 -7.08
N ARG A 81 13.27 20.67 -7.22
CA ARG A 81 14.60 20.71 -7.85
C ARG A 81 15.66 19.86 -7.12
N PHE A 82 15.69 19.89 -5.79
CA PHE A 82 16.68 19.18 -4.98
C PHE A 82 16.04 18.22 -3.99
N PRO A 83 16.67 17.05 -3.69
CA PRO A 83 16.17 16.13 -2.71
C PRO A 83 16.21 16.72 -1.29
N ASP A 84 15.41 16.13 -0.39
CA ASP A 84 15.43 16.44 1.03
C ASP A 84 15.98 15.24 1.81
N PRO A 85 17.14 15.35 2.47
CA PRO A 85 17.71 14.25 3.25
C PRO A 85 16.80 13.75 4.37
N LEU A 86 15.95 14.61 4.95
CA LEU A 86 15.03 14.23 6.03
C LEU A 86 13.86 13.39 5.52
N GLN A 87 13.49 13.54 4.24
CA GLN A 87 12.37 12.83 3.64
C GLN A 87 12.78 11.62 2.80
N ARG A 88 14.09 11.32 2.69
CA ARG A 88 14.63 10.31 1.77
C ARG A 88 14.07 8.90 1.95
N PHE A 89 13.62 8.56 3.15
CA PHE A 89 13.04 7.25 3.46
C PHE A 89 11.52 7.19 3.31
N TYR A 90 10.85 8.34 3.21
CA TYR A 90 9.39 8.45 3.26
C TYR A 90 8.78 9.05 2.00
N THR A 91 9.61 9.43 1.02
CA THR A 91 9.16 10.00 -0.26
C THR A 91 10.01 9.47 -1.42
N HIS A 92 9.39 9.37 -2.59
CA HIS A 92 10.11 9.18 -3.84
C HIS A 92 10.48 10.55 -4.42
N PHE A 93 11.77 10.86 -4.51
CA PHE A 93 12.24 12.12 -5.06
C PHE A 93 12.15 12.15 -6.59
N MET A 94 11.58 13.21 -7.13
CA MET A 94 11.55 13.51 -8.57
C MET A 94 11.84 14.98 -8.83
N TYR A 95 12.89 15.26 -9.62
CA TYR A 95 13.27 16.62 -9.97
C TYR A 95 12.48 17.18 -11.16
N MET A 96 12.01 16.28 -12.08
CA MET A 96 11.20 16.69 -13.23
C MET A 96 9.80 17.09 -12.75
N PRO A 97 9.28 18.24 -13.19
CA PRO A 97 7.93 18.67 -12.84
C PRO A 97 6.89 17.63 -13.28
N LEU A 98 5.93 17.35 -12.40
CA LEU A 98 4.80 16.48 -12.68
C LEU A 98 3.52 17.33 -12.81
N ASP A 99 2.74 17.04 -13.84
CA ASP A 99 1.41 17.61 -14.03
C ASP A 99 0.39 16.88 -13.16
N GLU A 100 0.08 17.45 -12.00
CA GLU A 100 -0.86 16.90 -11.04
C GLU A 100 -2.27 16.75 -11.64
N GLN A 101 -2.69 17.69 -12.48
CA GLN A 101 -4.04 17.68 -13.05
C GLN A 101 -4.22 16.47 -13.98
N LYS A 102 -3.26 16.20 -14.84
CA LYS A 102 -3.28 15.00 -15.70
C LYS A 102 -3.23 13.71 -14.88
N MET A 103 -2.48 13.70 -13.77
CA MET A 103 -2.46 12.55 -12.87
C MET A 103 -3.83 12.33 -12.20
N LYS A 104 -4.57 13.39 -11.84
CA LYS A 104 -5.95 13.30 -11.31
C LYS A 104 -6.90 12.71 -12.35
N GLU A 105 -6.87 13.22 -13.57
CA GLU A 105 -7.69 12.72 -14.68
C GLU A 105 -7.43 11.23 -14.93
N ALA A 106 -6.15 10.84 -14.96
CA ALA A 106 -5.75 9.44 -15.13
C ALA A 106 -6.21 8.54 -13.97
N ALA A 107 -6.24 9.07 -12.75
CA ALA A 107 -6.66 8.34 -11.55
C ALA A 107 -8.14 7.95 -11.60
N GLU A 108 -8.99 8.71 -12.28
CA GLU A 108 -10.42 8.41 -12.41
C GLU A 108 -10.67 7.08 -13.12
N TYR A 109 -9.83 6.71 -14.09
CA TYR A 109 -9.96 5.43 -14.81
C TYR A 109 -9.62 4.20 -13.95
N ILE A 110 -8.90 4.39 -12.84
CA ILE A 110 -8.52 3.31 -11.91
C ILE A 110 -9.64 2.98 -10.91
N VAL A 111 -10.52 3.96 -10.63
CA VAL A 111 -11.62 3.78 -9.67
C VAL A 111 -12.68 2.84 -10.24
N GLY A 112 -13.15 1.91 -9.43
CA GLY A 112 -14.13 0.90 -9.81
C GLY A 112 -13.59 -0.52 -9.72
N GLU A 113 -14.38 -1.47 -10.22
CA GLU A 113 -14.01 -2.88 -10.33
C GLU A 113 -13.38 -3.13 -11.70
N HIS A 114 -12.14 -3.60 -11.71
CA HIS A 114 -11.39 -3.90 -12.93
C HIS A 114 -10.52 -5.15 -12.75
N ASP A 115 -10.15 -5.75 -13.86
CA ASP A 115 -9.08 -6.73 -13.94
C ASP A 115 -7.72 -6.01 -13.98
N PHE A 116 -7.02 -6.01 -12.85
CA PHE A 116 -5.73 -5.32 -12.69
C PHE A 116 -4.52 -6.18 -13.08
N ALA A 117 -4.66 -7.12 -14.02
CA ALA A 117 -3.55 -7.95 -14.48
C ALA A 117 -2.35 -7.11 -14.95
N SER A 118 -2.57 -5.99 -15.67
CA SER A 118 -1.52 -5.06 -16.11
C SER A 118 -0.77 -4.40 -14.95
N PHE A 119 -1.37 -4.33 -13.78
CA PHE A 119 -0.80 -3.73 -12.58
C PHE A 119 -0.31 -4.78 -11.58
N CYS A 120 -0.13 -6.03 -11.99
CA CYS A 120 0.35 -7.11 -11.16
C CYS A 120 1.76 -7.56 -11.58
N SER A 121 2.67 -7.68 -10.62
CA SER A 121 3.99 -8.26 -10.89
C SER A 121 3.91 -9.78 -11.06
N ALA A 122 4.80 -10.34 -11.89
CA ALA A 122 4.96 -11.78 -12.03
C ALA A 122 5.22 -12.46 -10.68
N GLY A 123 4.78 -13.72 -10.54
CA GLY A 123 4.92 -14.50 -9.30
C GLY A 123 3.81 -14.28 -8.28
N SER A 124 2.75 -13.57 -8.64
CA SER A 124 1.53 -13.50 -7.82
C SER A 124 0.82 -14.86 -7.80
N GLN A 125 0.49 -15.36 -6.60
CA GLN A 125 -0.22 -16.62 -6.38
C GLN A 125 -1.71 -16.38 -6.08
N VAL A 126 -2.36 -15.54 -6.87
CA VAL A 126 -3.78 -15.22 -6.69
C VAL A 126 -4.62 -15.91 -7.75
N GLU A 127 -5.82 -16.36 -7.38
CA GLU A 127 -6.78 -17.00 -8.30
C GLU A 127 -7.41 -15.99 -9.26
N SER A 128 -7.58 -14.72 -8.82
CA SER A 128 -8.19 -13.66 -9.59
C SER A 128 -7.40 -12.35 -9.47
N THR A 129 -7.26 -11.65 -10.60
CA THR A 129 -6.67 -10.30 -10.69
C THR A 129 -7.70 -9.18 -10.62
N VAL A 130 -8.98 -9.52 -10.48
CA VAL A 130 -10.07 -8.54 -10.32
C VAL A 130 -10.02 -7.95 -8.91
N ARG A 131 -10.04 -6.62 -8.83
CA ARG A 131 -10.10 -5.86 -7.56
C ARG A 131 -11.02 -4.66 -7.72
N THR A 132 -11.52 -4.18 -6.58
CA THR A 132 -12.30 -2.94 -6.53
C THR A 132 -11.50 -1.86 -5.84
N VAL A 133 -11.22 -0.79 -6.58
CA VAL A 133 -10.66 0.45 -6.04
C VAL A 133 -11.82 1.38 -5.72
N TYR A 134 -12.04 1.65 -4.44
CA TYR A 134 -13.15 2.50 -3.98
C TYR A 134 -12.87 3.98 -4.19
N SER A 135 -11.62 4.38 -4.02
CA SER A 135 -11.19 5.76 -4.26
C SER A 135 -9.70 5.82 -4.60
N LEU A 136 -9.35 6.78 -5.44
CA LEU A 136 -7.97 7.17 -5.71
C LEU A 136 -7.92 8.68 -5.83
N SER A 137 -7.12 9.34 -5.01
CA SER A 137 -6.93 10.78 -5.03
C SER A 137 -5.47 11.16 -5.23
N VAL A 138 -5.24 12.22 -5.98
CA VAL A 138 -3.93 12.82 -6.20
C VAL A 138 -4.00 14.26 -5.71
N ASN A 139 -3.18 14.63 -4.74
CA ASN A 139 -3.18 15.95 -4.15
C ASN A 139 -1.76 16.47 -4.02
N LYS A 140 -1.51 17.69 -4.47
CA LYS A 140 -0.25 18.37 -4.28
C LYS A 140 -0.38 19.40 -3.16
N ARG A 141 0.54 19.31 -2.20
CA ARG A 141 0.70 20.32 -1.17
C ARG A 141 2.19 20.70 -1.11
N ASP A 142 2.48 21.96 -1.36
CA ASP A 142 3.83 22.45 -1.49
C ASP A 142 4.63 21.63 -2.53
N ASP A 143 5.72 21.01 -2.11
CA ASP A 143 6.58 20.17 -2.96
C ASP A 143 6.20 18.69 -2.96
N VAL A 144 5.17 18.28 -2.21
CA VAL A 144 4.79 16.88 -2.06
C VAL A 144 3.50 16.58 -2.81
N ILE A 145 3.55 15.58 -3.69
CA ILE A 145 2.36 14.97 -4.31
C ILE A 145 2.04 13.69 -3.53
N SER A 146 0.84 13.66 -2.94
CA SER A 146 0.30 12.49 -2.23
C SER A 146 -0.75 11.80 -3.10
N ILE A 147 -0.56 10.51 -3.33
CA ILE A 147 -1.49 9.62 -4.04
C ILE A 147 -2.06 8.65 -3.01
N ARG A 148 -3.35 8.77 -2.71
CA ARG A 148 -4.03 7.91 -1.74
C ARG A 148 -5.03 7.02 -2.45
N ILE A 149 -4.92 5.72 -2.20
CA ILE A 149 -5.75 4.69 -2.83
C ILE A 149 -6.37 3.78 -1.77
N THR A 150 -7.66 3.52 -1.93
CA THR A 150 -8.45 2.67 -1.03
C THR A 150 -9.19 1.61 -1.84
N GLY A 151 -9.16 0.35 -1.42
CA GLY A 151 -9.81 -0.75 -2.12
C GLY A 151 -9.99 -2.00 -1.27
N ASN A 152 -10.68 -3.00 -1.81
CA ASN A 152 -10.93 -4.30 -1.16
C ASN A 152 -9.68 -5.17 -1.01
N GLY A 153 -8.63 -4.85 -1.73
CA GLY A 153 -7.35 -5.54 -1.73
C GLY A 153 -6.49 -5.12 -2.90
N PHE A 154 -5.20 -5.44 -2.83
CA PHE A 154 -4.24 -5.08 -3.87
C PHE A 154 -3.39 -6.29 -4.26
N LEU A 155 -3.09 -6.40 -5.55
CA LEU A 155 -2.21 -7.42 -6.10
C LEU A 155 -0.75 -7.10 -5.78
N TYR A 156 0.13 -8.04 -6.06
CA TYR A 156 1.56 -7.88 -5.84
C TYR A 156 2.12 -6.68 -6.61
N ASN A 157 2.65 -5.72 -5.89
CA ASN A 157 3.14 -4.42 -6.38
C ASN A 157 2.09 -3.50 -7.04
N MET A 158 0.80 -3.81 -6.98
CA MET A 158 -0.25 -3.10 -7.72
C MET A 158 -0.20 -1.58 -7.48
N VAL A 159 -0.22 -1.11 -6.24
CA VAL A 159 -0.20 0.33 -5.93
C VAL A 159 1.04 1.02 -6.50
N ARG A 160 2.21 0.39 -6.40
CA ARG A 160 3.47 0.94 -6.92
C ARG A 160 3.49 1.02 -8.45
N ILE A 161 2.84 0.07 -9.14
CA ILE A 161 2.73 0.08 -10.61
C ILE A 161 1.72 1.14 -11.06
N ILE A 162 0.58 1.27 -10.35
CA ILE A 162 -0.38 2.37 -10.58
C ILE A 162 0.33 3.71 -10.45
N VAL A 163 1.06 3.93 -9.36
CA VAL A 163 1.82 5.18 -9.15
C VAL A 163 2.85 5.41 -10.26
N GLY A 164 3.60 4.38 -10.66
CA GLY A 164 4.56 4.50 -11.76
C GLY A 164 3.92 4.85 -13.09
N THR A 165 2.69 4.38 -13.34
CA THR A 165 1.89 4.74 -14.51
C THR A 165 1.42 6.20 -14.41
N LEU A 166 0.89 6.62 -13.27
CA LEU A 166 0.50 8.00 -13.03
C LEU A 166 1.68 8.99 -13.16
N ILE A 167 2.88 8.59 -12.73
CA ILE A 167 4.10 9.37 -12.96
C ILE A 167 4.38 9.54 -14.46
N LYS A 168 4.20 8.50 -15.28
CA LYS A 168 4.36 8.62 -16.75
C LYS A 168 3.34 9.58 -17.35
N VAL A 169 2.12 9.60 -16.83
CA VAL A 169 1.09 10.58 -17.22
C VAL A 169 1.51 11.99 -16.78
N GLY A 170 1.94 12.17 -15.53
CA GLY A 170 2.39 13.47 -15.02
C GLY A 170 3.60 14.04 -15.76
N LEU A 171 4.47 13.18 -16.32
CA LEU A 171 5.59 13.56 -17.19
C LEU A 171 5.17 13.84 -18.63
N GLY A 172 3.89 13.64 -19.00
CA GLY A 172 3.40 13.81 -20.37
C GLY A 172 3.84 12.70 -21.33
N VAL A 173 4.34 11.56 -20.82
CA VAL A 173 4.73 10.40 -21.64
C VAL A 173 3.48 9.63 -22.11
N TYR A 174 2.47 9.54 -21.25
CA TYR A 174 1.17 8.96 -21.55
C TYR A 174 0.08 10.04 -21.41
N PRO A 175 -0.92 10.09 -22.30
CA PRO A 175 -2.12 10.87 -22.05
C PRO A 175 -2.96 10.18 -20.94
N PRO A 176 -3.82 10.91 -20.21
CA PRO A 176 -4.60 10.36 -19.10
C PRO A 176 -5.46 9.15 -19.48
N GLU A 177 -6.12 9.18 -20.64
CA GLU A 177 -6.99 8.13 -21.17
C GLU A 177 -6.25 6.82 -21.48
N HIS A 178 -4.93 6.86 -21.67
CA HIS A 178 -4.12 5.66 -21.91
C HIS A 178 -4.18 4.66 -20.73
N VAL A 179 -4.51 5.13 -19.54
CA VAL A 179 -4.71 4.25 -18.37
C VAL A 179 -5.83 3.24 -18.63
N LYS A 180 -6.90 3.64 -19.33
CA LYS A 180 -7.98 2.74 -19.72
C LYS A 180 -7.47 1.63 -20.65
N GLU A 181 -6.67 1.99 -21.66
CA GLU A 181 -6.07 1.02 -22.58
C GLU A 181 -5.15 0.02 -21.84
N ILE A 182 -4.38 0.50 -20.84
CA ILE A 182 -3.54 -0.35 -19.99
C ILE A 182 -4.38 -1.37 -19.20
N ILE A 183 -5.53 -0.95 -18.64
CA ILE A 183 -6.44 -1.87 -17.91
C ILE A 183 -6.98 -2.94 -18.88
N GLU A 184 -7.45 -2.52 -20.04
CA GLU A 184 -8.05 -3.41 -21.05
C GLU A 184 -7.04 -4.39 -21.64
N ALA A 185 -5.78 -4.00 -21.75
CA ALA A 185 -4.71 -4.83 -22.34
C ALA A 185 -4.36 -6.07 -21.49
N LYS A 186 -4.58 -6.04 -20.17
CA LYS A 186 -4.25 -7.12 -19.25
C LYS A 186 -2.80 -7.62 -19.35
N ASP A 187 -1.91 -6.74 -19.75
CA ASP A 187 -0.49 -6.99 -19.97
C ASP A 187 0.36 -6.07 -19.09
N ARG A 188 1.23 -6.67 -18.25
CA ARG A 188 2.13 -5.94 -17.37
C ARG A 188 3.11 -5.03 -18.11
N TYR A 189 3.48 -5.37 -19.32
CA TYR A 189 4.50 -4.65 -20.08
C TYR A 189 4.04 -3.29 -20.61
N VAL A 190 2.73 -3.08 -20.77
CA VAL A 190 2.16 -1.80 -21.23
C VAL A 190 1.99 -0.80 -20.09
N ALA A 191 1.96 -1.25 -18.83
CA ALA A 191 1.87 -0.37 -17.68
C ALA A 191 3.21 0.29 -17.35
N GLY A 192 3.15 1.35 -16.55
CA GLY A 192 4.33 2.07 -16.09
C GLY A 192 5.26 1.21 -15.21
N PRO A 193 6.47 1.68 -14.93
CA PRO A 193 7.42 0.99 -14.07
C PRO A 193 6.90 0.92 -12.62
N LYS A 194 7.39 -0.05 -11.86
CA LYS A 194 7.14 -0.12 -10.42
C LYS A 194 7.83 1.04 -9.71
N ALA A 195 7.07 1.93 -9.08
CA ALA A 195 7.61 3.05 -8.30
C ALA A 195 8.43 2.55 -7.09
N PRO A 196 9.46 3.29 -6.61
CA PRO A 196 10.26 2.93 -5.45
C PRO A 196 9.44 2.66 -4.19
N ALA A 197 9.92 1.76 -3.33
CA ALA A 197 9.20 1.34 -2.14
C ALA A 197 9.09 2.46 -1.09
N CYS A 198 10.13 3.28 -0.95
CA CYS A 198 10.25 4.30 0.10
C CYS A 198 9.10 5.33 0.15
N GLY A 199 8.43 5.57 -0.99
CA GLY A 199 7.27 6.46 -1.03
C GLY A 199 5.97 5.83 -0.53
N LEU A 200 5.90 4.49 -0.42
CA LEU A 200 4.65 3.78 -0.12
C LEU A 200 4.48 3.52 1.36
N THR A 201 3.29 3.82 1.87
CA THR A 201 2.87 3.51 3.24
C THR A 201 1.49 2.84 3.24
N LEU A 202 1.36 1.69 3.89
CA LEU A 202 0.05 1.15 4.29
C LEU A 202 -0.49 2.01 5.43
N VAL A 203 -1.53 2.80 5.17
CA VAL A 203 -2.12 3.72 6.15
C VAL A 203 -2.94 2.95 7.18
N GLY A 204 -3.76 2.00 6.73
CA GLY A 204 -4.58 1.19 7.62
C GLY A 204 -5.34 0.09 6.89
N ILE A 205 -5.89 -0.79 7.70
CA ILE A 205 -6.78 -1.88 7.30
C ILE A 205 -8.03 -1.75 8.17
N GLU A 206 -9.17 -1.57 7.57
CA GLU A 206 -10.47 -1.52 8.24
C GLU A 206 -11.20 -2.82 7.95
N TYR A 207 -11.66 -3.50 8.99
CA TYR A 207 -12.43 -4.75 8.91
C TYR A 207 -13.91 -4.42 9.06
N SER A 208 -14.74 -5.04 8.22
CA SER A 208 -16.20 -5.01 8.39
C SER A 208 -16.58 -5.83 9.63
N GLU A 209 -17.52 -5.33 10.43
CA GLU A 209 -18.09 -6.02 11.59
C GLU A 209 -18.83 -7.30 11.21
#